data_b2f4997acbec0fdb64aa7212202da961
#
_entry.id   b2f4997acbec0fdb64aa7212202da961
#
_cell.length_a   1.000
_cell.length_b   1.000
_cell.length_c   1.000
_cell.angle_alpha   90.00
_cell.angle_beta   90.00
_cell.angle_gamma   90.00
#
_symmetry.space_group_name_H-M   'P 1'
#
loop_
_entity.id
_entity.type
_entity.pdbx_description
1 polymer ?
#
loop_
_entity_poly.entity_id
_entity_poly.type
_entity_poly.pdbx_seq_one_letter_code
_entity_poly.pdbx_strand_id
1 'polypeptide(L)'
;MSPAVEFAYLRPINYQRCQNFKLWSLVVSIEKRIIARELWLAAARPGDIVKPIWFLLLVISMVPLALTPDSELLAEIGSAMIWIATLLALLLNSEHFFQSDFSDGVLEQWLFFDRPLAWLVGLKLTAHWLLHVLPLILISPVIALTLSVPGDVSIALFITMLVATPALTCFSGLGAALTLGSSRSGILGVLVMMPLFVPVVVLASGVLIRAMDGSETLPLLALLGAFSVASAVLVPIAVSLAIRVNIGGSN
;
A
#
# COMPACT_ATOMS: atom_id res chain seq x y z
N MET A 1 -29.02 25.48 -8.01
CA MET A 1 -28.81 24.20 -7.31
C MET A 1 -28.52 24.50 -5.84
N SER A 2 -29.35 23.98 -4.94
CA SER A 2 -29.34 24.34 -3.51
C SER A 2 -28.22 23.64 -2.77
N PRO A 3 -27.49 24.31 -1.85
CA PRO A 3 -26.41 23.73 -1.06
C PRO A 3 -26.85 22.58 -0.12
N ALA A 4 -28.16 22.30 -0.06
CA ALA A 4 -28.70 21.23 0.78
C ALA A 4 -28.50 19.81 0.22
N VAL A 5 -28.17 19.65 -1.06
CA VAL A 5 -27.95 18.34 -1.69
C VAL A 5 -26.54 17.78 -1.39
N GLU A 6 -25.60 18.65 -1.04
CA GLU A 6 -24.20 18.30 -0.76
C GLU A 6 -23.99 17.56 0.58
N PHE A 7 -25.02 17.55 1.45
CA PHE A 7 -24.92 17.02 2.82
C PHE A 7 -25.60 15.65 3.05
N ALA A 8 -26.34 15.13 2.06
CA ALA A 8 -27.12 13.89 2.25
C ALA A 8 -26.26 12.61 2.26
N TYR A 9 -25.02 12.67 1.78
CA TYR A 9 -24.16 11.49 1.59
C TYR A 9 -23.17 11.22 2.73
N LEU A 10 -23.16 12.03 3.79
CA LEU A 10 -22.26 11.87 4.94
C LEU A 10 -23.03 11.33 6.15
N ARG A 11 -23.58 10.14 6.12
CA ARG A 11 -24.18 9.50 7.30
C ARG A 11 -23.35 8.32 7.78
N PRO A 12 -23.24 8.12 9.13
CA PRO A 12 -23.53 8.98 10.29
C PRO A 12 -22.31 9.20 11.19
N ILE A 13 -21.66 10.32 11.08
CA ILE A 13 -20.61 10.72 12.02
C ILE A 13 -21.03 12.04 12.66
N ASN A 14 -21.19 12.00 13.97
CA ASN A 14 -21.47 13.05 14.94
C ASN A 14 -21.46 14.50 14.39
N TYR A 15 -22.64 15.08 14.17
CA TYR A 15 -22.91 16.38 13.54
C TYR A 15 -22.14 17.56 14.14
N GLN A 16 -21.78 17.51 15.41
CA GLN A 16 -21.02 18.57 16.09
C GLN A 16 -19.53 18.60 15.71
N ARG A 17 -18.94 17.47 15.30
CA ARG A 17 -17.56 17.45 14.79
C ARG A 17 -17.46 17.97 13.35
N CYS A 18 -18.54 17.91 12.57
CA CYS A 18 -18.56 18.41 11.18
C CYS A 18 -18.56 19.94 11.08
N GLN A 19 -19.06 20.69 12.08
CA GLN A 19 -19.03 22.14 12.02
C GLN A 19 -17.62 22.72 12.13
N ASN A 20 -16.74 22.11 12.95
CA ASN A 20 -15.33 22.52 13.03
C ASN A 20 -14.55 22.14 11.76
N PHE A 21 -14.96 21.09 11.05
CA PHE A 21 -14.35 20.70 9.77
C PHE A 21 -14.69 21.69 8.64
N LYS A 22 -15.88 22.31 8.68
CA LYS A 22 -16.32 23.26 7.66
C LYS A 22 -15.52 24.57 7.65
N LEU A 23 -15.09 25.05 8.81
CA LEU A 23 -14.21 26.23 8.92
C LEU A 23 -12.76 25.89 8.51
N TRP A 24 -12.31 24.67 8.75
CA TRP A 24 -11.00 24.17 8.33
C TRP A 24 -10.90 23.99 6.81
N SER A 25 -12.01 23.70 6.14
CA SER A 25 -12.06 23.45 4.69
C SER A 25 -11.86 24.68 3.82
N LEU A 26 -12.04 25.89 4.34
CA LEU A 26 -11.91 27.14 3.59
C LEU A 26 -10.47 27.67 3.47
N VAL A 27 -9.54 27.16 4.31
CA VAL A 27 -8.17 27.72 4.43
C VAL A 27 -7.08 26.71 3.99
N VAL A 28 -7.43 25.44 3.77
CA VAL A 28 -6.44 24.37 3.57
C VAL A 28 -6.40 23.91 2.11
N SER A 29 -5.21 23.86 1.53
CA SER A 29 -4.99 23.33 0.18
C SER A 29 -5.55 21.89 0.04
N ILE A 30 -5.97 21.53 -1.18
CA ILE A 30 -6.60 20.24 -1.49
C ILE A 30 -5.74 19.07 -1.08
N GLU A 31 -4.41 19.22 -1.19
CA GLU A 31 -3.42 18.22 -0.81
C GLU A 31 -3.51 17.88 0.68
N LYS A 32 -3.63 18.92 1.52
CA LYS A 32 -3.77 18.73 2.98
C LYS A 32 -5.09 18.07 3.36
N ARG A 33 -6.16 18.31 2.57
CA ARG A 33 -7.45 17.63 2.80
C ARG A 33 -7.38 16.14 2.50
N ILE A 34 -6.70 15.74 1.42
CA ILE A 34 -6.52 14.33 1.06
C ILE A 34 -5.72 13.64 2.17
N ILE A 35 -4.59 14.21 2.57
CA ILE A 35 -3.76 13.64 3.64
C ILE A 35 -4.52 13.59 4.97
N ALA A 36 -5.21 14.67 5.34
CA ALA A 36 -6.00 14.71 6.57
C ALA A 36 -7.15 13.68 6.56
N ARG A 37 -7.77 13.44 5.41
CA ARG A 37 -8.79 12.41 5.25
C ARG A 37 -8.21 11.01 5.43
N GLU A 38 -7.07 10.70 4.83
CA GLU A 38 -6.39 9.42 5.00
C GLU A 38 -5.98 9.19 6.47
N LEU A 39 -5.40 10.20 7.12
CA LEU A 39 -5.06 10.15 8.55
C LEU A 39 -6.30 9.94 9.43
N TRP A 40 -7.38 10.61 9.12
CA TRP A 40 -8.64 10.47 9.85
C TRP A 40 -9.25 9.08 9.64
N LEU A 41 -9.26 8.56 8.41
CA LEU A 41 -9.73 7.21 8.10
C LEU A 41 -8.89 6.15 8.83
N ALA A 42 -7.57 6.31 8.83
CA ALA A 42 -6.65 5.45 9.57
C ALA A 42 -6.94 5.46 11.08
N ALA A 43 -7.20 6.64 11.65
CA ALA A 43 -7.56 6.78 13.07
C ALA A 43 -8.96 6.26 13.39
N ALA A 44 -9.92 6.41 12.46
CA ALA A 44 -11.29 5.94 12.62
C ALA A 44 -11.43 4.43 12.43
N ARG A 45 -10.55 3.82 11.64
CA ARG A 45 -10.53 2.38 11.32
C ARG A 45 -9.16 1.76 11.62
N PRO A 46 -8.73 1.72 12.90
CA PRO A 46 -7.41 1.19 13.26
C PRO A 46 -7.24 -0.29 12.83
N GLY A 47 -8.35 -1.02 12.69
CA GLY A 47 -8.35 -2.38 12.18
C GLY A 47 -7.71 -2.52 10.79
N ASP A 48 -7.81 -1.52 9.92
CA ASP A 48 -7.28 -1.60 8.57
C ASP A 48 -5.73 -1.50 8.54
N ILE A 49 -5.13 -0.87 9.57
CA ILE A 49 -3.67 -0.87 9.80
C ILE A 49 -3.23 -2.15 10.51
N VAL A 50 -4.01 -2.59 11.48
CA VAL A 50 -3.65 -3.71 12.35
C VAL A 50 -3.82 -5.07 11.66
N LYS A 51 -4.81 -5.23 10.78
CA LYS A 51 -5.05 -6.50 10.03
C LYS A 51 -3.82 -7.01 9.27
N PRO A 52 -3.14 -6.20 8.43
CA PRO A 52 -1.94 -6.65 7.71
C PRO A 52 -0.81 -7.04 8.65
N ILE A 53 -0.65 -6.34 9.78
CA ILE A 53 0.36 -6.63 10.81
C ILE A 53 0.05 -7.98 11.47
N TRP A 54 -1.19 -8.19 11.91
CA TRP A 54 -1.62 -9.48 12.49
C TRP A 54 -1.47 -10.62 11.51
N PHE A 55 -1.84 -10.41 10.24
CA PHE A 55 -1.68 -11.40 9.19
C PHE A 55 -0.20 -11.75 8.99
N LEU A 56 0.69 -10.75 8.91
CA LEU A 56 2.13 -10.93 8.83
C LEU A 56 2.65 -11.76 10.01
N LEU A 57 2.31 -11.37 11.25
CA LEU A 57 2.73 -12.09 12.45
C LEU A 57 2.19 -13.53 12.48
N LEU A 58 0.95 -13.76 12.06
CA LEU A 58 0.35 -15.09 12.02
C LEU A 58 1.09 -15.99 11.01
N VAL A 59 1.31 -15.51 9.78
CA VAL A 59 2.03 -16.27 8.75
C VAL A 59 3.45 -16.62 9.22
N ILE A 60 4.16 -15.62 9.77
CA ILE A 60 5.53 -15.83 10.27
C ILE A 60 5.58 -16.79 11.45
N SER A 61 4.62 -16.73 12.38
CA SER A 61 4.60 -17.63 13.53
C SER A 61 4.30 -19.11 13.14
N MET A 62 3.67 -19.32 11.98
CA MET A 62 3.44 -20.68 11.47
C MET A 62 4.71 -21.33 10.93
N VAL A 63 5.72 -20.54 10.54
CA VAL A 63 6.97 -21.07 9.96
C VAL A 63 7.72 -21.97 10.95
N PRO A 64 8.07 -21.53 12.19
CA PRO A 64 8.76 -22.39 13.15
C PRO A 64 7.85 -23.52 13.70
N LEU A 65 6.53 -23.41 13.58
CA LEU A 65 5.59 -24.47 13.96
C LEU A 65 5.50 -25.58 12.89
N ALA A 66 5.61 -25.21 11.62
CA ALA A 66 5.55 -26.12 10.48
C ALA A 66 6.86 -26.82 10.20
N LEU A 67 7.97 -26.13 10.45
CA LEU A 67 9.32 -26.66 10.34
C LEU A 67 9.80 -27.03 11.76
N THR A 68 10.69 -28.03 11.85
CA THR A 68 11.40 -28.28 13.12
C THR A 68 12.12 -26.98 13.53
N PRO A 69 12.17 -26.64 14.83
CA PRO A 69 12.82 -25.39 15.29
C PRO A 69 14.35 -25.47 15.15
N ASP A 70 14.81 -25.63 13.92
CA ASP A 70 16.19 -25.60 13.54
C ASP A 70 16.57 -24.15 13.20
N SER A 71 17.42 -23.57 14.02
CA SER A 71 17.84 -22.18 13.90
C SER A 71 18.62 -21.89 12.60
N GLU A 72 19.35 -22.88 12.07
CA GLU A 72 20.09 -22.73 10.82
C GLU A 72 19.13 -22.61 9.64
N LEU A 73 18.15 -23.50 9.54
CA LEU A 73 17.14 -23.48 8.49
C LEU A 73 16.28 -22.21 8.57
N LEU A 74 15.89 -21.80 9.78
CA LEU A 74 15.11 -20.57 9.98
C LEU A 74 15.91 -19.31 9.58
N ALA A 75 17.21 -19.28 9.83
CA ALA A 75 18.10 -18.19 9.41
C ALA A 75 18.20 -18.11 7.88
N GLU A 76 18.30 -19.25 7.21
CA GLU A 76 18.43 -19.34 5.75
C GLU A 76 17.16 -18.86 5.04
N ILE A 77 15.98 -19.32 5.44
CA ILE A 77 14.73 -19.02 4.75
C ILE A 77 13.98 -17.82 5.33
N GLY A 78 14.34 -17.32 6.51
CA GLY A 78 13.60 -16.33 7.28
C GLY A 78 13.37 -15.03 6.51
N SER A 79 14.38 -14.52 5.82
CA SER A 79 14.25 -13.29 5.02
C SER A 79 13.26 -13.45 3.87
N ALA A 80 13.27 -14.60 3.18
CA ALA A 80 12.32 -14.90 2.10
C ALA A 80 10.89 -15.06 2.65
N MET A 81 10.73 -15.69 3.81
CA MET A 81 9.42 -15.86 4.45
C MET A 81 8.82 -14.53 4.88
N ILE A 82 9.62 -13.60 5.46
CA ILE A 82 9.18 -12.25 5.80
C ILE A 82 8.72 -11.50 4.54
N TRP A 83 9.47 -11.64 3.43
CA TRP A 83 9.13 -11.02 2.16
C TRP A 83 7.80 -11.53 1.60
N ILE A 84 7.63 -12.87 1.54
CA ILE A 84 6.38 -13.50 1.08
C ILE A 84 5.20 -13.08 1.96
N ALA A 85 5.35 -13.12 3.28
CA ALA A 85 4.30 -12.71 4.20
C ALA A 85 3.91 -11.23 4.04
N THR A 86 4.90 -10.35 3.79
CA THR A 86 4.65 -8.94 3.50
C THR A 86 3.89 -8.75 2.18
N LEU A 87 4.26 -9.48 1.13
CA LEU A 87 3.53 -9.44 -0.15
C LEU A 87 2.07 -9.87 0.00
N LEU A 88 1.83 -10.95 0.74
CA LEU A 88 0.47 -11.42 1.02
C LEU A 88 -0.32 -10.40 1.84
N ALA A 89 0.31 -9.76 2.84
CA ALA A 89 -0.31 -8.70 3.63
C ALA A 89 -0.68 -7.48 2.78
N LEU A 90 0.17 -7.11 1.81
CA LEU A 90 -0.11 -6.02 0.86
C LEU A 90 -1.27 -6.38 -0.08
N LEU A 91 -1.32 -7.62 -0.59
CA LEU A 91 -2.42 -8.09 -1.43
C LEU A 91 -3.75 -8.06 -0.69
N LEU A 92 -3.76 -8.52 0.57
CA LEU A 92 -4.96 -8.51 1.40
C LEU A 92 -5.50 -7.09 1.63
N ASN A 93 -4.62 -6.11 1.77
CA ASN A 93 -5.00 -4.71 2.01
C ASN A 93 -5.38 -3.95 0.72
N SER A 94 -5.06 -4.49 -0.46
CA SER A 94 -5.29 -3.83 -1.74
C SER A 94 -6.76 -3.71 -2.15
N GLU A 95 -7.62 -4.62 -1.69
CA GLU A 95 -9.03 -4.69 -2.09
C GLU A 95 -9.82 -3.42 -1.74
N HIS A 96 -9.46 -2.74 -0.66
CA HIS A 96 -10.19 -1.57 -0.16
C HIS A 96 -9.58 -0.22 -0.58
N PHE A 97 -8.52 -0.24 -1.41
CA PHE A 97 -7.71 0.94 -1.70
C PHE A 97 -8.49 2.15 -2.23
N PHE A 98 -9.37 1.93 -3.22
CA PHE A 98 -10.23 2.96 -3.82
C PHE A 98 -11.72 2.69 -3.62
N GLN A 99 -12.10 1.55 -3.06
CA GLN A 99 -13.50 1.13 -2.97
C GLN A 99 -14.35 2.09 -2.12
N SER A 100 -13.83 2.56 -0.99
CA SER A 100 -14.53 3.53 -0.15
C SER A 100 -14.68 4.89 -0.85
N ASP A 101 -13.65 5.34 -1.58
CA ASP A 101 -13.70 6.62 -2.30
C ASP A 101 -14.65 6.56 -3.50
N PHE A 102 -14.77 5.40 -4.12
CA PHE A 102 -15.73 5.17 -5.19
C PHE A 102 -17.16 5.15 -4.66
N SER A 103 -17.44 4.39 -3.59
CA SER A 103 -18.78 4.30 -2.98
C SER A 103 -19.27 5.63 -2.40
N ASP A 104 -18.34 6.45 -1.89
CA ASP A 104 -18.63 7.76 -1.30
C ASP A 104 -18.71 8.89 -2.37
N GLY A 105 -18.48 8.59 -3.67
CA GLY A 105 -18.49 9.58 -4.76
C GLY A 105 -17.32 10.58 -4.72
N VAL A 106 -16.28 10.29 -3.94
CA VAL A 106 -15.10 11.16 -3.77
C VAL A 106 -14.24 11.19 -5.03
N LEU A 107 -14.14 10.05 -5.74
CA LEU A 107 -13.37 9.97 -6.99
C LEU A 107 -14.02 10.83 -8.10
N GLU A 108 -15.34 10.94 -8.13
CA GLU A 108 -16.04 11.84 -9.05
C GLU A 108 -15.72 13.30 -8.76
N GLN A 109 -15.68 13.69 -7.48
CA GLN A 109 -15.30 15.04 -7.07
C GLN A 109 -13.87 15.40 -7.48
N TRP A 110 -12.95 14.43 -7.49
CA TRP A 110 -11.56 14.66 -7.92
C TRP A 110 -11.45 15.10 -9.38
N LEU A 111 -12.40 14.70 -10.25
CA LEU A 111 -12.42 15.10 -11.66
C LEU A 111 -12.72 16.59 -11.87
N PHE A 112 -13.36 17.23 -10.89
CA PHE A 112 -13.74 18.66 -10.95
C PHE A 112 -12.71 19.60 -10.33
N PHE A 113 -11.61 19.05 -9.77
CA PHE A 113 -10.57 19.90 -9.20
C PHE A 113 -9.60 20.42 -10.25
N ASP A 114 -9.08 21.65 -10.04
CA ASP A 114 -8.11 22.31 -10.92
C ASP A 114 -6.70 21.65 -10.89
N ARG A 115 -6.55 20.51 -10.22
CA ARG A 115 -5.29 19.77 -10.12
C ARG A 115 -5.29 18.51 -10.98
N PRO A 116 -4.13 18.11 -11.56
CA PRO A 116 -4.03 16.85 -12.29
C PRO A 116 -4.45 15.68 -11.40
N LEU A 117 -5.37 14.84 -11.88
CA LEU A 117 -5.84 13.67 -11.14
C LEU A 117 -4.68 12.74 -10.73
N ALA A 118 -3.66 12.60 -11.59
CA ALA A 118 -2.46 11.82 -11.29
C ALA A 118 -1.73 12.33 -10.04
N TRP A 119 -1.72 13.65 -9.79
CA TRP A 119 -1.13 14.23 -8.58
C TRP A 119 -1.91 13.85 -7.32
N LEU A 120 -3.23 13.92 -7.36
CA LEU A 120 -4.09 13.54 -6.23
C LEU A 120 -3.98 12.05 -5.92
N VAL A 121 -3.93 11.22 -6.95
CA VAL A 121 -3.66 9.78 -6.83
C VAL A 121 -2.29 9.52 -6.21
N GLY A 122 -1.24 10.20 -6.67
CA GLY A 122 0.11 10.09 -6.11
C GLY A 122 0.15 10.42 -4.61
N LEU A 123 -0.53 11.48 -4.19
CA LEU A 123 -0.65 11.85 -2.78
C LEU A 123 -1.35 10.76 -1.97
N LYS A 124 -2.44 10.18 -2.51
CA LYS A 124 -3.15 9.08 -1.84
C LYS A 124 -2.28 7.85 -1.72
N LEU A 125 -1.59 7.44 -2.79
CA LEU A 125 -0.67 6.31 -2.78
C LEU A 125 0.44 6.49 -1.73
N THR A 126 1.01 7.68 -1.66
CA THR A 126 2.06 8.02 -0.67
C THR A 126 1.51 8.00 0.76
N ALA A 127 0.34 8.58 0.99
CA ALA A 127 -0.31 8.56 2.31
C ALA A 127 -0.64 7.12 2.74
N HIS A 128 -1.15 6.30 1.83
CA HIS A 128 -1.43 4.89 2.10
C HIS A 128 -0.15 4.12 2.42
N TRP A 129 0.93 4.31 1.65
CA TRP A 129 2.22 3.69 1.93
C TRP A 129 2.73 4.04 3.32
N LEU A 130 2.69 5.33 3.71
CA LEU A 130 3.13 5.78 5.02
C LEU A 130 2.30 5.22 6.17
N LEU A 131 0.97 5.08 5.99
CA LEU A 131 0.07 4.69 7.06
C LEU A 131 -0.06 3.17 7.22
N HIS A 132 -0.02 2.41 6.12
CA HIS A 132 -0.33 0.98 6.12
C HIS A 132 0.90 0.10 5.86
N VAL A 133 1.85 0.56 5.03
CA VAL A 133 3.00 -0.25 4.62
C VAL A 133 4.22 0.03 5.49
N LEU A 134 4.49 1.29 5.81
CA LEU A 134 5.64 1.65 6.65
C LEU A 134 5.64 0.94 8.01
N PRO A 135 4.51 0.76 8.73
CA PRO A 135 4.50 -0.02 9.97
C PRO A 135 4.95 -1.48 9.79
N LEU A 136 4.61 -2.12 8.66
CA LEU A 136 5.08 -3.48 8.34
C LEU A 136 6.60 -3.52 8.17
N ILE A 137 7.16 -2.52 7.48
CA ILE A 137 8.61 -2.40 7.28
C ILE A 137 9.32 -2.20 8.63
N LEU A 138 8.79 -1.35 9.51
CA LEU A 138 9.38 -1.07 10.82
C LEU A 138 9.39 -2.29 11.76
N ILE A 139 8.43 -3.20 11.61
CA ILE A 139 8.36 -4.43 12.40
C ILE A 139 9.28 -5.52 11.82
N SER A 140 9.63 -5.46 10.53
CA SER A 140 10.39 -6.53 9.86
C SER A 140 11.74 -6.88 10.51
N PRO A 141 12.56 -5.94 11.04
CA PRO A 141 13.81 -6.31 11.73
C PRO A 141 13.56 -7.07 13.04
N VAL A 142 12.48 -6.72 13.76
CA VAL A 142 12.11 -7.42 15.00
C VAL A 142 11.71 -8.86 14.69
N ILE A 143 10.96 -9.07 13.60
CA ILE A 143 10.58 -10.40 13.13
C ILE A 143 11.82 -11.17 12.65
N ALA A 144 12.73 -10.52 11.95
CA ALA A 144 13.98 -11.14 11.48
C ALA A 144 14.82 -11.70 12.65
N LEU A 145 14.87 -10.99 13.78
CA LEU A 145 15.51 -11.48 15.00
C LEU A 145 14.85 -12.74 15.56
N THR A 146 13.52 -12.85 15.50
CA THR A 146 12.80 -14.06 15.98
C THR A 146 13.05 -15.29 15.11
N LEU A 147 13.39 -15.09 13.83
CA LEU A 147 13.74 -16.14 12.88
C LEU A 147 15.26 -16.40 12.80
N SER A 148 16.04 -15.84 13.74
CA SER A 148 17.51 -15.99 13.77
C SER A 148 18.20 -15.52 12.48
N VAL A 149 17.60 -14.60 11.72
CA VAL A 149 18.20 -14.03 10.50
C VAL A 149 19.46 -13.23 10.88
N PRO A 150 20.60 -13.43 10.19
CA PRO A 150 21.82 -12.66 10.46
C PRO A 150 21.61 -11.16 10.35
N GLY A 151 22.31 -10.36 11.18
CA GLY A 151 22.13 -8.93 11.26
C GLY A 151 22.31 -8.20 9.93
N ASP A 152 23.31 -8.59 9.14
CA ASP A 152 23.61 -8.00 7.83
C ASP A 152 22.46 -8.26 6.84
N VAL A 153 21.91 -9.47 6.84
CA VAL A 153 20.77 -9.85 6.01
C VAL A 153 19.51 -9.14 6.48
N SER A 154 19.32 -8.95 7.79
CA SER A 154 18.21 -8.21 8.37
C SER A 154 18.21 -6.74 7.94
N ILE A 155 19.40 -6.10 7.92
CA ILE A 155 19.56 -4.73 7.43
C ILE A 155 19.27 -4.66 5.92
N ALA A 156 19.80 -5.59 5.14
CA ALA A 156 19.53 -5.69 3.71
C ALA A 156 18.03 -5.89 3.44
N LEU A 157 17.36 -6.73 4.21
CA LEU A 157 15.91 -6.94 4.15
C LEU A 157 15.15 -5.63 4.39
N PHE A 158 15.46 -4.91 5.47
CA PHE A 158 14.82 -3.65 5.81
C PHE A 158 14.97 -2.60 4.70
N ILE A 159 16.20 -2.41 4.19
CA ILE A 159 16.47 -1.47 3.10
C ILE A 159 15.75 -1.88 1.82
N THR A 160 15.79 -3.17 1.48
CA THR A 160 15.11 -3.72 0.30
C THR A 160 13.60 -3.51 0.38
N MET A 161 12.99 -3.76 1.54
CA MET A 161 11.57 -3.48 1.76
C MET A 161 11.26 -1.99 1.62
N LEU A 162 12.07 -1.12 2.21
CA LEU A 162 11.87 0.33 2.12
C LEU A 162 11.89 0.83 0.67
N VAL A 163 12.78 0.27 -0.15
CA VAL A 163 12.96 0.67 -1.56
C VAL A 163 11.91 0.03 -2.47
N ALA A 164 11.52 -1.22 -2.24
CA ALA A 164 10.62 -1.97 -3.11
C ALA A 164 9.13 -1.70 -2.86
N THR A 165 8.74 -1.48 -1.62
CA THR A 165 7.31 -1.38 -1.25
C THR A 165 6.57 -0.17 -1.82
N PRO A 166 7.20 1.00 -2.13
CA PRO A 166 6.51 2.06 -2.86
C PRO A 166 6.01 1.61 -4.24
N ALA A 167 6.83 0.83 -4.99
CA ALA A 167 6.41 0.25 -6.26
C ALA A 167 5.25 -0.73 -6.10
N LEU A 168 5.33 -1.62 -5.09
CA LEU A 168 4.24 -2.57 -4.79
C LEU A 168 2.94 -1.85 -4.43
N THR A 169 3.02 -0.76 -3.65
CA THR A 169 1.85 0.07 -3.32
C THR A 169 1.25 0.73 -4.55
N CYS A 170 2.09 1.23 -5.45
CA CYS A 170 1.65 1.80 -6.74
C CYS A 170 0.91 0.75 -7.58
N PHE A 171 1.46 -0.44 -7.72
CA PHE A 171 0.81 -1.52 -8.47
C PHE A 171 -0.48 -2.02 -7.80
N SER A 172 -0.52 -2.06 -6.46
CA SER A 172 -1.75 -2.34 -5.72
C SER A 172 -2.84 -1.30 -6.03
N GLY A 173 -2.48 -0.02 -6.04
CA GLY A 173 -3.39 1.06 -6.44
C GLY A 173 -3.87 0.93 -7.89
N LEU A 174 -2.99 0.51 -8.82
CA LEU A 174 -3.37 0.28 -10.22
C LEU A 174 -4.37 -0.86 -10.36
N GLY A 175 -4.11 -2.00 -9.73
CA GLY A 175 -5.02 -3.14 -9.74
C GLY A 175 -6.38 -2.79 -9.14
N ALA A 176 -6.40 -2.07 -8.02
CA ALA A 176 -7.64 -1.60 -7.41
C ALA A 176 -8.40 -0.63 -8.33
N ALA A 177 -7.71 0.29 -9.01
CA ALA A 177 -8.34 1.25 -9.93
C ALA A 177 -8.93 0.58 -11.18
N LEU A 178 -8.25 -0.44 -11.73
CA LEU A 178 -8.72 -1.18 -12.91
C LEU A 178 -9.97 -2.02 -12.62
N THR A 179 -10.21 -2.38 -11.37
CA THR A 179 -11.33 -3.24 -10.95
C THR A 179 -12.47 -2.48 -10.27
N LEU A 180 -12.41 -1.14 -10.26
CA LEU A 180 -13.48 -0.29 -9.71
C LEU A 180 -14.83 -0.59 -10.37
N GLY A 181 -15.88 -0.64 -9.56
CA GLY A 181 -17.24 -0.90 -10.03
C GLY A 181 -17.55 -2.36 -10.38
N SER A 182 -16.56 -3.26 -10.35
CA SER A 182 -16.80 -4.68 -10.54
C SER A 182 -17.30 -5.33 -9.25
N SER A 183 -18.32 -6.20 -9.36
CA SER A 183 -18.80 -7.02 -8.22
C SER A 183 -17.75 -8.04 -7.71
N ARG A 184 -16.69 -8.28 -8.46
CA ARG A 184 -15.58 -9.19 -8.14
C ARG A 184 -14.24 -8.45 -8.09
N SER A 185 -14.25 -7.18 -7.71
CA SER A 185 -13.07 -6.30 -7.73
C SER A 185 -11.86 -6.88 -6.99
N GLY A 186 -12.05 -7.50 -5.83
CA GLY A 186 -10.97 -8.09 -5.05
C GLY A 186 -10.19 -9.16 -5.80
N ILE A 187 -10.86 -10.17 -6.33
CA ILE A 187 -10.20 -11.29 -7.04
C ILE A 187 -9.54 -10.81 -8.33
N LEU A 188 -10.23 -9.96 -9.10
CA LEU A 188 -9.69 -9.41 -10.36
C LEU A 188 -8.48 -8.49 -10.09
N GLY A 189 -8.54 -7.69 -9.02
CA GLY A 189 -7.45 -6.83 -8.60
C GLY A 189 -6.17 -7.64 -8.31
N VAL A 190 -6.28 -8.68 -7.50
CA VAL A 190 -5.16 -9.56 -7.17
C VAL A 190 -4.58 -10.21 -8.44
N LEU A 191 -5.42 -10.68 -9.36
CA LEU A 191 -4.97 -11.31 -10.61
C LEU A 191 -4.16 -10.35 -11.49
N VAL A 192 -4.55 -9.07 -11.54
CA VAL A 192 -3.81 -8.04 -12.29
C VAL A 192 -2.51 -7.64 -11.59
N MET A 193 -2.51 -7.58 -10.25
CA MET A 193 -1.33 -7.17 -9.47
C MET A 193 -0.22 -8.22 -9.48
N MET A 194 -0.58 -9.53 -9.46
CA MET A 194 0.40 -10.62 -9.37
C MET A 194 1.52 -10.52 -10.41
N PRO A 195 1.28 -10.40 -11.74
CA PRO A 195 2.35 -10.29 -12.72
C PRO A 195 3.18 -9.00 -12.57
N LEU A 196 2.57 -7.91 -12.05
CA LEU A 196 3.28 -6.64 -11.81
C LEU A 196 4.23 -6.72 -10.61
N PHE A 197 3.94 -7.58 -9.65
CA PHE A 197 4.81 -7.79 -8.49
C PHE A 197 6.05 -8.61 -8.82
N VAL A 198 6.00 -9.47 -9.83
CA VAL A 198 7.10 -10.39 -10.20
C VAL A 198 8.44 -9.67 -10.37
N PRO A 199 8.58 -8.61 -11.17
CA PRO A 199 9.87 -7.94 -11.36
C PRO A 199 10.42 -7.36 -10.05
N VAL A 200 9.57 -6.83 -9.18
CA VAL A 200 9.98 -6.31 -7.87
C VAL A 200 10.48 -7.43 -6.98
N VAL A 201 9.75 -8.54 -6.93
CA VAL A 201 10.12 -9.72 -6.12
C VAL A 201 11.44 -10.33 -6.58
N VAL A 202 11.64 -10.46 -7.89
CA VAL A 202 12.89 -11.02 -8.46
C VAL A 202 14.09 -10.14 -8.09
N LEU A 203 13.96 -8.81 -8.23
CA LEU A 203 15.04 -7.90 -7.87
C LEU A 203 15.31 -7.91 -6.36
N ALA A 204 14.26 -7.87 -5.55
CA ALA A 204 14.37 -7.89 -4.09
C ALA A 204 14.99 -9.19 -3.58
N SER A 205 14.56 -10.35 -4.10
CA SER A 205 15.16 -11.63 -3.77
C SER A 205 16.63 -11.69 -4.16
N GLY A 206 17.00 -11.14 -5.32
CA GLY A 206 18.37 -11.04 -5.76
C GLY A 206 19.25 -10.21 -4.81
N VAL A 207 18.72 -9.13 -4.20
CA VAL A 207 19.43 -8.37 -3.16
C VAL A 207 19.67 -9.23 -1.92
N LEU A 208 18.65 -9.96 -1.46
CA LEU A 208 18.75 -10.79 -0.25
C LEU A 208 19.71 -11.95 -0.43
N ILE A 209 19.68 -12.64 -1.58
CA ILE A 209 20.63 -13.73 -1.89
C ILE A 209 22.07 -13.21 -1.83
N ARG A 210 22.34 -12.04 -2.46
CA ARG A 210 23.68 -11.43 -2.41
C ARG A 210 24.10 -11.02 -0.99
N ALA A 211 23.15 -10.55 -0.17
CA ALA A 211 23.42 -10.23 1.23
C ALA A 211 23.79 -11.48 2.02
N MET A 212 23.13 -12.62 1.76
CA MET A 212 23.46 -13.90 2.40
C MET A 212 24.83 -14.42 1.97
N ASP A 213 25.20 -14.23 0.70
CA ASP A 213 26.52 -14.63 0.16
C ASP A 213 27.64 -13.64 0.53
N GLY A 214 27.38 -12.57 1.29
CA GLY A 214 28.34 -11.51 1.59
C GLY A 214 28.80 -10.71 0.37
N SER A 215 28.05 -10.76 -0.73
CA SER A 215 28.35 -10.07 -1.99
C SER A 215 27.79 -8.66 -2.03
N GLU A 216 28.29 -7.83 -2.95
CA GLU A 216 27.77 -6.47 -3.14
C GLU A 216 26.28 -6.44 -3.54
N THR A 217 25.46 -5.82 -2.70
CA THR A 217 24.03 -5.67 -2.91
C THR A 217 23.66 -4.38 -3.67
N LEU A 218 24.55 -3.37 -3.65
CA LEU A 218 24.30 -2.02 -4.16
C LEU A 218 23.79 -1.96 -5.61
N PRO A 219 24.36 -2.72 -6.59
CA PRO A 219 23.89 -2.63 -7.97
C PRO A 219 22.43 -3.05 -8.16
N LEU A 220 22.01 -4.15 -7.51
CA LEU A 220 20.62 -4.62 -7.57
C LEU A 220 19.68 -3.70 -6.80
N LEU A 221 20.12 -3.18 -5.66
CA LEU A 221 19.36 -2.23 -4.87
C LEU A 221 19.14 -0.91 -5.64
N ALA A 222 20.16 -0.44 -6.37
CA ALA A 222 20.05 0.73 -7.23
C ALA A 222 19.05 0.50 -8.38
N LEU A 223 19.09 -0.68 -9.01
CA LEU A 223 18.13 -1.06 -10.05
C LEU A 223 16.70 -1.14 -9.51
N LEU A 224 16.52 -1.74 -8.35
CA LEU A 224 15.23 -1.81 -7.64
C LEU A 224 14.72 -0.39 -7.30
N GLY A 225 15.61 0.48 -6.84
CA GLY A 225 15.29 1.89 -6.54
C GLY A 225 14.87 2.66 -7.79
N ALA A 226 15.60 2.50 -8.91
CA ALA A 226 15.24 3.10 -10.20
C ALA A 226 13.86 2.61 -10.66
N PHE A 227 13.58 1.32 -10.54
CA PHE A 227 12.28 0.73 -10.86
C PHE A 227 11.16 1.28 -9.95
N SER A 228 11.42 1.44 -8.66
CA SER A 228 10.48 1.98 -7.70
C SER A 228 10.15 3.45 -7.99
N VAL A 229 11.17 4.27 -8.29
CA VAL A 229 10.97 5.68 -8.68
C VAL A 229 10.20 5.78 -10.00
N ALA A 230 10.54 4.97 -11.00
CA ALA A 230 9.80 4.93 -12.26
C ALA A 230 8.33 4.56 -12.04
N SER A 231 8.06 3.56 -11.19
CA SER A 231 6.70 3.18 -10.83
C SER A 231 5.95 4.30 -10.10
N ALA A 232 6.60 5.01 -9.17
CA ALA A 232 6.01 6.12 -8.43
C ALA A 232 5.61 7.31 -9.33
N VAL A 233 6.26 7.46 -10.49
CA VAL A 233 5.93 8.52 -11.47
C VAL A 233 4.88 8.04 -12.49
N LEU A 234 5.06 6.85 -13.05
CA LEU A 234 4.23 6.36 -14.16
C LEU A 234 2.89 5.80 -13.70
N VAL A 235 2.88 5.09 -12.57
CA VAL A 235 1.66 4.39 -12.13
C VAL A 235 0.53 5.35 -11.71
N PRO A 236 0.76 6.47 -11.01
CA PRO A 236 -0.31 7.44 -10.73
C PRO A 236 -1.00 7.97 -12.01
N ILE A 237 -0.25 8.10 -13.12
CA ILE A 237 -0.81 8.50 -14.42
C ILE A 237 -1.72 7.38 -14.95
N ALA A 238 -1.26 6.13 -14.93
CA ALA A 238 -2.06 4.98 -15.36
C ALA A 238 -3.33 4.80 -14.50
N VAL A 239 -3.21 4.94 -13.18
CA VAL A 239 -4.34 4.91 -12.23
C VAL A 239 -5.35 6.02 -12.54
N SER A 240 -4.88 7.23 -12.83
CA SER A 240 -5.75 8.37 -13.17
C SER A 240 -6.55 8.11 -14.45
N LEU A 241 -5.95 7.46 -15.44
CA LEU A 241 -6.64 7.05 -16.68
C LEU A 241 -7.66 5.95 -16.39
N ALA A 242 -7.32 4.94 -15.60
CA ALA A 242 -8.22 3.87 -15.20
C ALA A 242 -9.46 4.41 -14.47
N ILE A 243 -9.29 5.34 -13.52
CA ILE A 243 -10.39 5.99 -12.81
C ILE A 243 -11.31 6.75 -13.78
N ARG A 244 -10.74 7.51 -14.72
CA ARG A 244 -11.54 8.26 -15.72
C ARG A 244 -12.38 7.34 -16.60
N VAL A 245 -11.82 6.22 -17.04
CA VAL A 245 -12.54 5.24 -17.89
C VAL A 245 -13.68 4.59 -17.09
N ASN A 246 -13.43 4.18 -15.86
CA ASN A 246 -14.45 3.51 -15.04
C ASN A 246 -15.62 4.45 -14.64
N ILE A 247 -15.33 5.72 -14.33
CA ILE A 247 -16.36 6.70 -14.00
C ILE A 247 -17.10 7.17 -15.27
N GLY A 248 -16.39 7.39 -16.38
CA GLY A 248 -16.99 7.82 -17.65
C GLY A 248 -17.82 6.75 -18.38
N GLY A 249 -17.56 5.46 -18.10
CA GLY A 249 -18.30 4.34 -18.68
C GLY A 249 -19.58 3.94 -17.92
N SER A 250 -19.83 4.56 -16.75
CA SER A 250 -21.03 4.30 -15.92
C SER A 250 -22.23 5.22 -16.25
N ASN A 251 -22.08 6.11 -17.22
CA ASN A 251 -23.15 6.92 -17.83
C ASN A 251 -23.51 6.35 -19.21
#